data_dd69b5900d303158a043a664eae73c3f
#
_entry.id   dd69b5900d303158a043a664eae73c3f
#
_cell.length_a   1.000
_cell.length_b   1.000
_cell.length_c   1.000
_cell.angle_alpha   90.00
_cell.angle_beta   90.00
_cell.angle_gamma   90.00
#
_symmetry.space_group_name_H-M   'P 1'
#
loop_
_entity.id
_entity.type
_entity.pdbx_description
1 polymer ?
#
loop_
_entity_poly.entity_id
_entity_poly.type
_entity_poly.pdbx_seq_one_letter_code
_entity_poly.pdbx_strand_id
1 'polypeptide(L)'
;MWIYLPALRKTRRIVSKEKSKSFMGSEFSNANMTAPGLEDFSYELKGEEDLNGYSCFMIESTPVSTDLEDEYGYARSVSWVDKDNYLVHKTLYYDFDGELFKTITNKEFKKLEEGEGKYMVTHMYASNHSNNRSSEMVMDKVAVTSTSKSYFTVAYLERE
;
A
#
# COMPACT_ATOMS: atom_id res chain seq x y z
N MET A 1 4.96 -10.16 7.02
CA MET A 1 5.92 -10.07 5.88
C MET A 1 7.31 -10.45 6.36
N TRP A 2 8.14 -11.06 5.51
CA TRP A 2 9.54 -11.37 5.76
C TRP A 2 10.41 -10.63 4.76
N ILE A 3 11.55 -10.10 5.19
CA ILE A 3 12.51 -9.39 4.34
C ILE A 3 13.89 -10.02 4.55
N TYR A 4 14.56 -10.37 3.47
CA TYR A 4 15.96 -10.75 3.48
C TYR A 4 16.83 -9.50 3.29
N LEU A 5 17.84 -9.34 4.12
CA LEU A 5 18.81 -8.24 4.08
C LEU A 5 20.16 -8.77 3.60
N PRO A 6 20.49 -8.66 2.29
CA PRO A 6 21.72 -9.26 1.73
C PRO A 6 23.00 -8.81 2.42
N ALA A 7 23.08 -7.51 2.75
CA ALA A 7 24.26 -6.96 3.44
C ALA A 7 24.53 -7.58 4.81
N LEU A 8 23.51 -8.08 5.49
CA LEU A 8 23.59 -8.73 6.80
C LEU A 8 23.46 -10.24 6.72
N ARG A 9 23.15 -10.81 5.53
CA ARG A 9 22.81 -12.22 5.30
C ARG A 9 21.78 -12.74 6.32
N LYS A 10 20.76 -11.92 6.61
CA LYS A 10 19.74 -12.24 7.62
C LYS A 10 18.34 -12.00 7.08
N THR A 11 17.46 -12.94 7.40
CA THR A 11 16.02 -12.75 7.22
C THR A 11 15.41 -12.17 8.48
N ARG A 12 14.54 -11.19 8.28
CA ARG A 12 13.84 -10.51 9.37
C ARG A 12 12.34 -10.54 9.13
N ARG A 13 11.59 -10.82 10.17
CA ARG A 13 10.14 -10.68 10.17
C ARG A 13 9.76 -9.23 10.50
N ILE A 14 8.92 -8.62 9.66
CA ILE A 14 8.27 -7.35 9.96
C ILE A 14 7.07 -7.64 10.86
N VAL A 15 7.11 -7.12 12.06
CA VAL A 15 6.02 -7.24 13.06
C VAL A 15 5.06 -6.06 12.96
N SER A 16 3.88 -6.18 13.59
CA SER A 16 2.82 -5.16 13.54
C SER A 16 3.32 -3.75 13.85
N LYS A 17 4.08 -3.57 14.91
CA LYS A 17 4.69 -2.29 15.32
C LYS A 17 5.65 -1.66 14.29
N GLU A 18 5.96 -2.37 13.22
CA GLU A 18 6.84 -1.90 12.15
C GLU A 18 6.09 -1.62 10.85
N LYS A 19 4.77 -1.77 10.83
CA LYS A 19 3.94 -1.51 9.65
C LYS A 19 4.07 -0.05 9.17
N SER A 20 4.14 0.91 10.09
CA SER A 20 4.33 2.34 9.77
C SER A 20 5.71 2.69 9.27
N LYS A 21 6.72 1.82 9.52
CA LYS A 21 8.10 2.10 9.13
C LYS A 21 8.31 2.03 7.63
N SER A 22 9.31 2.80 7.16
CA SER A 22 9.72 2.86 5.76
C SER A 22 10.01 1.47 5.19
N PHE A 23 9.46 1.18 4.03
CA PHE A 23 9.78 0.00 3.24
C PHE A 23 11.09 0.26 2.46
N MET A 24 12.16 -0.45 2.85
CA MET A 24 13.47 -0.40 2.20
C MET A 24 14.04 1.02 2.00
N GLY A 25 13.75 1.94 2.92
CA GLY A 25 14.24 3.33 2.84
C GLY A 25 13.47 4.25 1.89
N SER A 26 12.37 3.76 1.31
CA SER A 26 11.48 4.54 0.46
C SER A 26 10.43 5.32 1.27
N GLU A 27 9.66 6.18 0.59
CA GLU A 27 8.52 6.88 1.22
C GLU A 27 7.25 5.99 1.32
N PHE A 28 7.29 4.76 0.81
CA PHE A 28 6.29 3.74 1.12
C PHE A 28 6.53 3.17 2.52
N SER A 29 5.47 2.85 3.23
CA SER A 29 5.56 2.11 4.50
C SER A 29 5.43 0.60 4.26
N ASN A 30 5.82 -0.21 5.24
CA ASN A 30 5.59 -1.66 5.19
C ASN A 30 4.09 -2.00 5.07
N ALA A 31 3.21 -1.18 5.67
CA ALA A 31 1.76 -1.32 5.53
C ALA A 31 1.28 -1.13 4.08
N ASN A 32 1.92 -0.25 3.31
CA ASN A 32 1.54 -0.03 1.91
C ASN A 32 1.86 -1.24 1.01
N MET A 33 2.69 -2.18 1.48
CA MET A 33 3.06 -3.42 0.78
C MET A 33 2.17 -4.61 1.15
N THR A 34 1.18 -4.43 1.99
CA THR A 34 0.27 -5.48 2.45
C THR A 34 -1.17 -5.00 2.37
N ALA A 35 -2.11 -5.91 2.14
CA ALA A 35 -3.51 -5.54 2.26
C ALA A 35 -3.84 -5.24 3.74
N PRO A 36 -4.52 -4.12 4.03
CA PRO A 36 -5.01 -3.83 5.38
C PRO A 36 -6.11 -4.81 5.78
N GLY A 37 -6.26 -5.08 7.08
CA GLY A 37 -7.44 -5.76 7.61
C GLY A 37 -8.67 -4.88 7.43
N LEU A 38 -9.76 -5.42 6.91
CA LEU A 38 -10.99 -4.63 6.72
C LEU A 38 -11.56 -4.16 8.07
N GLU A 39 -11.45 -4.98 9.10
CA GLU A 39 -11.88 -4.68 10.46
C GLU A 39 -10.95 -3.73 11.24
N ASP A 40 -9.76 -3.43 10.71
CA ASP A 40 -8.83 -2.49 11.34
C ASP A 40 -9.30 -1.04 11.19
N PHE A 41 -10.27 -0.78 10.31
CA PHE A 41 -10.74 0.56 9.97
C PHE A 41 -12.25 0.69 10.00
N SER A 42 -12.71 1.88 10.37
CA SER A 42 -14.05 2.37 10.03
C SER A 42 -13.98 3.13 8.70
N TYR A 43 -15.06 3.07 7.93
CA TYR A 43 -15.14 3.65 6.60
C TYR A 43 -16.32 4.59 6.48
N GLU A 44 -16.09 5.76 5.86
CA GLU A 44 -17.13 6.74 5.57
C GLU A 44 -17.05 7.18 4.11
N LEU A 45 -18.19 7.15 3.41
CA LEU A 45 -18.30 7.74 2.08
C LEU A 45 -18.42 9.26 2.21
N LYS A 46 -17.36 9.97 1.78
CA LYS A 46 -17.31 11.45 1.84
C LYS A 46 -17.96 12.11 0.63
N GLY A 47 -18.16 11.37 -0.44
CA GLY A 47 -18.76 11.87 -1.68
C GLY A 47 -18.22 11.17 -2.92
N GLU A 48 -18.41 11.83 -4.04
CA GLU A 48 -17.97 11.36 -5.36
C GLU A 48 -17.23 12.47 -6.08
N GLU A 49 -16.19 12.12 -6.81
CA GLU A 49 -15.37 13.07 -7.55
C GLU A 49 -14.83 12.43 -8.82
N ASP A 50 -14.72 13.23 -9.89
CA ASP A 50 -13.96 12.84 -11.07
C ASP A 50 -12.47 13.10 -10.85
N LEU A 51 -11.67 12.05 -10.96
CA LEU A 51 -10.21 12.13 -10.85
C LEU A 51 -9.57 11.72 -12.18
N ASN A 52 -9.12 12.70 -12.96
CA ASN A 52 -8.47 12.48 -14.25
C ASN A 52 -9.31 11.64 -15.25
N GLY A 53 -10.64 11.84 -15.24
CA GLY A 53 -11.58 11.11 -16.10
C GLY A 53 -12.10 9.79 -15.54
N TYR A 54 -11.72 9.46 -14.30
CA TYR A 54 -12.28 8.31 -13.55
C TYR A 54 -13.31 8.81 -12.55
N SER A 55 -14.55 8.32 -12.64
CA SER A 55 -15.59 8.60 -11.64
C SER A 55 -15.30 7.79 -10.38
N CYS A 56 -14.97 8.46 -9.28
CA CYS A 56 -14.52 7.83 -8.06
C CYS A 56 -15.44 8.08 -6.87
N PHE A 57 -15.54 7.08 -5.99
CA PHE A 57 -15.95 7.29 -4.61
C PHE A 57 -14.79 7.88 -3.81
N MET A 58 -15.06 8.86 -2.97
CA MET A 58 -14.14 9.35 -1.96
C MET A 58 -14.44 8.63 -0.64
N ILE A 59 -13.55 7.76 -0.19
CA ILE A 59 -13.72 6.98 1.02
C ILE A 59 -12.69 7.40 2.06
N GLU A 60 -13.17 7.88 3.20
CA GLU A 60 -12.33 8.09 4.37
C GLU A 60 -12.23 6.80 5.18
N SER A 61 -11.02 6.45 5.59
CA SER A 61 -10.73 5.29 6.43
C SER A 61 -10.00 5.76 7.68
N THR A 62 -10.53 5.38 8.84
CA THR A 62 -9.98 5.74 10.16
C THR A 62 -9.71 4.46 10.94
N PRO A 63 -8.49 4.24 11.48
CA PRO A 63 -8.20 3.10 12.35
C PRO A 63 -9.18 3.06 13.54
N VAL A 64 -9.65 1.87 13.92
CA VAL A 64 -10.67 1.73 14.97
C VAL A 64 -10.11 1.82 16.40
N SER A 65 -8.80 1.96 16.56
CA SER A 65 -8.15 2.13 17.86
C SER A 65 -6.82 2.88 17.74
N THR A 66 -6.36 3.47 18.85
CA THR A 66 -5.06 4.14 18.94
C THR A 66 -3.88 3.19 18.70
N ASP A 67 -4.00 1.93 19.09
CA ASP A 67 -2.98 0.91 18.80
C ASP A 67 -2.82 0.69 17.29
N LEU A 68 -3.92 0.71 16.55
CA LEU A 68 -3.91 0.60 15.08
C LEU A 68 -3.43 1.91 14.41
N GLU A 69 -3.75 3.07 14.97
CA GLU A 69 -3.17 4.35 14.52
C GLU A 69 -1.65 4.31 14.59
N ASP A 70 -1.09 3.88 15.72
CA ASP A 70 0.36 3.73 15.93
C ASP A 70 0.95 2.67 14.98
N GLU A 71 0.24 1.54 14.79
CA GLU A 71 0.68 0.45 13.91
C GLU A 71 0.74 0.89 12.44
N TYR A 72 -0.27 1.58 11.94
CA TYR A 72 -0.34 2.09 10.58
C TYR A 72 0.41 3.41 10.38
N GLY A 73 0.56 4.22 11.45
CA GLY A 73 1.33 5.46 11.46
C GLY A 73 0.59 6.66 10.87
N TYR A 74 -0.75 6.68 10.96
CA TYR A 74 -1.57 7.80 10.54
C TYR A 74 -2.94 7.79 11.25
N ALA A 75 -3.55 8.98 11.39
CA ALA A 75 -4.86 9.12 12.04
C ALA A 75 -6.01 8.77 11.09
N ARG A 76 -5.91 9.09 9.81
CA ARG A 76 -6.93 8.79 8.79
C ARG A 76 -6.34 8.85 7.39
N SER A 77 -7.05 8.26 6.45
CA SER A 77 -6.73 8.38 5.03
C SER A 77 -7.99 8.63 4.21
N VAL A 78 -7.83 9.28 3.03
CA VAL A 78 -8.91 9.48 2.05
C VAL A 78 -8.48 8.90 0.73
N SER A 79 -9.26 7.95 0.20
CA SER A 79 -8.97 7.24 -1.03
C SER A 79 -9.99 7.55 -2.13
N TRP A 80 -9.51 7.70 -3.36
CA TRP A 80 -10.31 7.77 -4.59
C TRP A 80 -10.39 6.37 -5.19
N VAL A 81 -11.56 5.79 -5.14
CA VAL A 81 -11.86 4.42 -5.57
C VAL A 81 -12.74 4.48 -6.80
N ASP A 82 -12.23 3.98 -7.92
CA ASP A 82 -12.97 3.91 -9.18
C ASP A 82 -14.28 3.14 -9.04
N LYS A 83 -15.37 3.69 -9.54
CA LYS A 83 -16.72 3.09 -9.43
C LYS A 83 -16.91 1.86 -10.29
N ASP A 84 -16.18 1.75 -11.40
CA ASP A 84 -16.38 0.68 -12.39
C ASP A 84 -15.59 -0.59 -12.04
N ASN A 85 -14.40 -0.43 -11.45
CA ASN A 85 -13.48 -1.54 -11.21
C ASN A 85 -12.92 -1.61 -9.78
N TYR A 86 -13.30 -0.64 -8.92
CA TYR A 86 -12.87 -0.53 -7.51
C TYR A 86 -11.36 -0.38 -7.31
N LEU A 87 -10.64 0.09 -8.34
CA LEU A 87 -9.22 0.39 -8.20
C LEU A 87 -9.02 1.70 -7.45
N VAL A 88 -8.04 1.71 -6.54
CA VAL A 88 -7.66 2.92 -5.82
C VAL A 88 -6.67 3.70 -6.68
N HIS A 89 -7.04 4.89 -7.12
CA HIS A 89 -6.17 5.75 -7.94
C HIS A 89 -5.26 6.64 -7.09
N LYS A 90 -5.76 7.10 -5.94
CA LYS A 90 -5.04 8.03 -5.08
C LYS A 90 -5.45 7.83 -3.63
N THR A 91 -4.52 8.00 -2.71
CA THR A 91 -4.79 8.04 -1.27
C THR A 91 -4.01 9.17 -0.62
N LEU A 92 -4.69 9.98 0.17
CA LEU A 92 -4.13 11.00 1.05
C LEU A 92 -4.05 10.43 2.46
N TYR A 93 -2.92 10.66 3.14
CA TYR A 93 -2.71 10.24 4.52
C TYR A 93 -2.50 11.44 5.42
N TYR A 94 -3.21 11.48 6.52
CA TYR A 94 -3.20 12.56 7.49
C TYR A 94 -2.59 12.07 8.80
N ASP A 95 -1.70 12.86 9.37
CA ASP A 95 -1.06 12.57 10.64
C ASP A 95 -1.98 12.82 11.84
N PHE A 96 -1.44 12.68 13.05
CA PHE A 96 -2.18 12.82 14.30
C PHE A 96 -2.57 14.26 14.62
N ASP A 97 -1.95 15.25 13.99
CA ASP A 97 -2.32 16.66 14.06
C ASP A 97 -3.35 17.04 12.98
N GLY A 98 -3.72 16.10 12.12
CA GLY A 98 -4.69 16.28 11.03
C GLY A 98 -4.08 16.88 9.77
N GLU A 99 -2.75 17.01 9.69
CA GLU A 99 -2.04 17.55 8.54
C GLU A 99 -1.79 16.49 7.47
N LEU A 100 -1.91 16.87 6.21
CA LEU A 100 -1.59 16.01 5.07
C LEU A 100 -0.07 15.80 4.99
N PHE A 101 0.40 14.60 5.34
CA PHE A 101 1.83 14.32 5.33
C PHE A 101 2.29 13.43 4.16
N LYS A 102 1.39 12.63 3.57
CA LYS A 102 1.75 11.72 2.47
C LYS A 102 0.62 11.56 1.46
N THR A 103 0.98 11.48 0.19
CA THR A 103 0.10 11.10 -0.91
C THR A 103 0.66 9.89 -1.63
N ILE A 104 -0.16 8.88 -1.90
CA ILE A 104 0.17 7.78 -2.80
C ILE A 104 -0.74 7.87 -4.02
N THR A 105 -0.13 7.82 -5.21
CA THR A 105 -0.83 7.79 -6.49
C THR A 105 -0.48 6.51 -7.22
N ASN A 106 -1.49 5.75 -7.60
CA ASN A 106 -1.35 4.58 -8.46
C ASN A 106 -1.52 5.05 -9.91
N LYS A 107 -0.41 5.06 -10.66
CA LYS A 107 -0.35 5.64 -12.01
C LYS A 107 -0.76 4.66 -13.09
N GLU A 108 -0.44 3.38 -12.91
CA GLU A 108 -0.68 2.35 -13.91
C GLU A 108 -1.20 1.07 -13.28
N PHE A 109 -2.11 0.42 -14.02
CA PHE A 109 -2.72 -0.84 -13.64
C PHE A 109 -2.62 -1.82 -14.81
N LYS A 110 -2.26 -3.06 -14.53
CA LYS A 110 -2.29 -4.15 -15.51
C LYS A 110 -3.44 -5.09 -15.18
N LYS A 111 -4.32 -5.33 -16.16
CA LYS A 111 -5.31 -6.39 -16.06
C LYS A 111 -4.60 -7.73 -16.17
N LEU A 112 -4.90 -8.64 -15.26
CA LEU A 112 -4.33 -9.98 -15.26
C LEU A 112 -5.13 -10.88 -16.21
N GLU A 113 -4.45 -11.58 -17.13
CA GLU A 113 -5.08 -12.40 -18.17
C GLU A 113 -5.82 -13.61 -17.59
N GLU A 114 -5.32 -14.17 -16.49
CA GLU A 114 -5.94 -15.29 -15.79
C GLU A 114 -6.67 -14.80 -14.53
N GLY A 115 -7.91 -14.42 -14.67
CA GLY A 115 -8.76 -14.01 -13.55
C GLY A 115 -9.68 -12.87 -13.96
N GLU A 116 -10.96 -13.18 -14.12
CA GLU A 116 -11.97 -12.18 -14.46
C GLU A 116 -11.92 -10.99 -13.49
N GLY A 117 -11.68 -9.78 -14.03
CA GLY A 117 -11.72 -8.53 -13.29
C GLY A 117 -10.59 -8.30 -12.30
N LYS A 118 -9.50 -9.07 -12.32
CA LYS A 118 -8.34 -8.84 -11.46
C LYS A 118 -7.34 -7.90 -12.10
N TYR A 119 -6.88 -6.93 -11.31
CA TYR A 119 -5.87 -5.96 -11.70
C TYR A 119 -4.72 -5.97 -10.70
N MET A 120 -3.56 -5.55 -11.17
CA MET A 120 -2.40 -5.27 -10.33
C MET A 120 -1.89 -3.86 -10.62
N VAL A 121 -1.60 -3.11 -9.57
CA VAL A 121 -0.92 -1.82 -9.71
C VAL A 121 0.51 -2.09 -10.13
N THR A 122 0.94 -1.49 -11.24
CA THR A 122 2.29 -1.68 -11.79
C THR A 122 3.18 -0.46 -11.63
N HIS A 123 2.59 0.71 -11.37
CA HIS A 123 3.34 1.93 -11.15
C HIS A 123 2.70 2.74 -10.01
N MET A 124 3.44 2.91 -8.92
CA MET A 124 3.03 3.70 -7.76
C MET A 124 4.01 4.84 -7.51
N TYR A 125 3.49 5.97 -7.06
CA TYR A 125 4.26 7.14 -6.65
C TYR A 125 3.84 7.55 -5.25
N ALA A 126 4.80 7.66 -4.33
CA ALA A 126 4.60 8.19 -2.99
C ALA A 126 5.30 9.54 -2.85
N SER A 127 4.56 10.55 -2.39
CA SER A 127 5.08 11.88 -2.04
C SER A 127 4.90 12.10 -0.55
N ASN A 128 5.98 12.40 0.14
CA ASN A 128 5.98 12.77 1.56
C ASN A 128 6.13 14.29 1.68
N HIS A 129 5.07 14.93 2.17
CA HIS A 129 4.99 16.39 2.26
C HIS A 129 5.76 16.95 3.46
N SER A 130 5.99 16.13 4.51
CA SER A 130 6.71 16.57 5.72
C SER A 130 8.22 16.75 5.48
N ASN A 131 8.80 15.98 4.54
CA ASN A 131 10.23 16.01 4.26
C ASN A 131 10.58 16.35 2.81
N ASN A 132 9.57 16.63 1.97
CA ASN A 132 9.68 16.93 0.53
C ASN A 132 10.42 15.82 -0.28
N ARG A 133 10.25 14.55 0.13
CA ARG A 133 10.82 13.39 -0.56
C ARG A 133 9.74 12.64 -1.31
N SER A 134 10.17 11.91 -2.34
CA SER A 134 9.28 11.03 -3.09
C SER A 134 9.97 9.73 -3.45
N SER A 135 9.16 8.72 -3.77
CA SER A 135 9.63 7.42 -4.25
C SER A 135 8.68 6.90 -5.31
N GLU A 136 9.23 6.22 -6.29
CA GLU A 136 8.47 5.48 -7.30
C GLU A 136 8.74 3.99 -7.16
N MET A 137 7.69 3.19 -7.41
CA MET A 137 7.77 1.74 -7.52
C MET A 137 7.19 1.33 -8.86
N VAL A 138 8.01 0.71 -9.70
CA VAL A 138 7.62 0.22 -11.03
C VAL A 138 7.83 -1.28 -11.10
N MET A 139 6.83 -2.01 -11.57
CA MET A 139 6.87 -3.45 -11.80
C MET A 139 6.97 -3.73 -13.29
N ASP A 140 8.15 -4.06 -13.77
CA ASP A 140 8.42 -4.29 -15.21
C ASP A 140 7.74 -5.56 -15.74
N LYS A 141 7.62 -6.59 -14.89
CA LYS A 141 7.05 -7.88 -15.29
C LYS A 141 6.05 -8.37 -14.24
N VAL A 142 4.83 -8.60 -14.70
CA VAL A 142 3.76 -9.22 -13.91
C VAL A 142 3.22 -10.39 -14.70
N ALA A 143 3.21 -11.58 -14.10
CA ALA A 143 2.63 -12.79 -14.67
C ALA A 143 1.89 -13.57 -13.58
N VAL A 144 0.76 -14.17 -13.95
CA VAL A 144 0.08 -15.15 -13.11
C VAL A 144 0.68 -16.51 -13.43
N THR A 145 1.29 -17.13 -12.44
CA THR A 145 1.90 -18.47 -12.60
C THR A 145 1.55 -19.34 -11.41
N SER A 146 1.50 -20.65 -11.63
CA SER A 146 1.43 -21.59 -10.52
C SER A 146 2.78 -21.63 -9.82
N THR A 147 2.84 -21.06 -8.62
CA THR A 147 4.08 -20.98 -7.85
C THR A 147 4.05 -21.96 -6.68
N SER A 148 5.09 -22.75 -6.50
CA SER A 148 5.22 -23.66 -5.36
C SER A 148 5.21 -22.88 -4.04
N LYS A 149 4.49 -23.40 -3.04
CA LYS A 149 4.48 -22.82 -1.68
C LYS A 149 5.87 -22.72 -1.06
N SER A 150 6.84 -23.52 -1.52
CA SER A 150 8.23 -23.47 -1.05
C SER A 150 8.92 -22.14 -1.32
N TYR A 151 8.50 -21.37 -2.34
CA TYR A 151 9.04 -20.05 -2.63
C TYR A 151 8.69 -18.99 -1.54
N PHE A 152 7.66 -19.26 -0.73
CA PHE A 152 7.20 -18.36 0.34
C PHE A 152 7.71 -18.78 1.72
N THR A 153 8.91 -19.37 1.78
CA THR A 153 9.54 -19.81 3.03
C THR A 153 10.80 -19.00 3.33
N VAL A 154 11.15 -18.87 4.62
CA VAL A 154 12.39 -18.22 5.06
C VAL A 154 13.60 -18.92 4.44
N ALA A 155 13.60 -20.25 4.38
CA ALA A 155 14.68 -21.01 3.76
C ALA A 155 14.87 -20.68 2.27
N TYR A 156 13.81 -20.31 1.55
CA TYR A 156 13.93 -19.88 0.16
C TYR A 156 14.53 -18.48 0.05
N LEU A 157 14.17 -17.54 0.96
CA LEU A 157 14.73 -16.20 0.98
C LEU A 157 16.24 -16.17 1.29
N GLU A 158 16.72 -17.19 2.01
CA GLU A 158 18.13 -17.31 2.43
C GLU A 158 19.00 -18.14 1.46
N ARG A 159 18.43 -18.58 0.35
CA ARG A 159 19.21 -19.25 -0.70
C ARG A 159 20.13 -18.22 -1.40
N GLU A 160 21.39 -18.58 -1.49
CA GLU A 160 22.38 -17.90 -2.32
C GLU A 160 22.17 -18.17 -3.81
#